data_587f5610452a977804995defcd98c6c7
#
_entry.id   587f5610452a977804995defcd98c6c7
#
_cell.length_a   1.000
_cell.length_b   1.000
_cell.length_c   1.000
_cell.angle_alpha   90.00
_cell.angle_beta   90.00
_cell.angle_gamma   90.00
#
_symmetry.space_group_name_H-M   'P 1'
#
loop_
_entity.id
_entity.type
_entity.pdbx_description
1 polymer ?
#
loop_
_entity_poly.entity_id
_entity_poly.type
_entity_poly.pdbx_seq_one_letter_code
_entity_poly.pdbx_strand_id
1 'polypeptide(L)'
;MDVALPHDMPAGQAAELKRVEKARAAELQQAGTWRHLWRIAGQYSNISVFDVASNDELHELLSTLPLFPFMRIEVMPMLRHPSSVRDNDL
;
A
#
# COMPACT_ATOMS: atom_id res chain seq x y z
N MET A 1 4.18 4.82 -2.81
CA MET A 1 4.48 3.53 -3.46
C MET A 1 4.48 3.71 -4.97
N ASP A 2 5.61 3.49 -5.58
CA ASP A 2 5.77 3.55 -7.03
C ASP A 2 5.90 2.14 -7.56
N VAL A 3 5.11 1.78 -8.58
CA VAL A 3 5.11 0.44 -9.16
C VAL A 3 5.69 0.48 -10.56
N ALA A 4 6.69 -0.37 -10.81
CA ALA A 4 7.32 -0.49 -12.12
C ALA A 4 7.52 -1.96 -12.47
N LEU A 5 6.66 -2.50 -13.33
CA LEU A 5 6.79 -3.87 -13.81
C LEU A 5 7.82 -3.93 -14.95
N PRO A 6 8.62 -5.01 -15.03
CA PRO A 6 9.54 -5.19 -16.16
C PRO A 6 8.80 -5.19 -17.51
N HIS A 7 9.44 -4.59 -18.53
CA HIS A 7 8.86 -4.53 -19.88
C HIS A 7 8.67 -5.91 -20.51
N ASP A 8 9.54 -6.86 -20.14
CA ASP A 8 9.53 -8.22 -20.69
C ASP A 8 8.62 -9.17 -19.90
N MET A 9 7.93 -8.69 -18.89
CA MET A 9 6.99 -9.52 -18.14
C MET A 9 5.81 -9.90 -19.03
N PRO A 10 5.45 -11.21 -19.13
CA PRO A 10 4.29 -11.61 -19.91
C PRO A 10 3.01 -10.93 -19.42
N ALA A 11 2.16 -10.52 -20.36
CA ALA A 11 0.93 -9.80 -20.03
C ALA A 11 0.01 -10.58 -19.08
N GLY A 12 -0.06 -11.90 -19.24
CA GLY A 12 -0.85 -12.77 -18.36
C GLY A 12 -0.32 -12.79 -16.94
N GLN A 13 0.99 -12.79 -16.76
CA GLN A 13 1.63 -12.74 -15.45
C GLN A 13 1.37 -11.38 -14.79
N ALA A 14 1.51 -10.29 -15.53
CA ALA A 14 1.24 -8.95 -15.01
C ALA A 14 -0.21 -8.80 -14.56
N ALA A 15 -1.15 -9.30 -15.37
CA ALA A 15 -2.58 -9.26 -15.05
C ALA A 15 -2.89 -10.06 -13.77
N GLU A 16 -2.28 -11.23 -13.60
CA GLU A 16 -2.49 -12.06 -12.41
C GLU A 16 -1.93 -11.40 -11.17
N LEU A 17 -0.73 -10.83 -11.24
CA LEU A 17 -0.15 -10.09 -10.12
C LEU A 17 -1.06 -8.94 -9.69
N LYS A 18 -1.57 -8.18 -10.65
CA LYS A 18 -2.47 -7.05 -10.36
C LYS A 18 -3.79 -7.52 -9.76
N ARG A 19 -4.33 -8.64 -10.22
CA ARG A 19 -5.56 -9.22 -9.69
C ARG A 19 -5.40 -9.61 -8.23
N VAL A 20 -4.33 -10.32 -7.90
CA VAL A 20 -4.06 -10.77 -6.53
C VAL A 20 -3.74 -9.58 -5.62
N GLU A 21 -2.98 -8.61 -6.13
CA GLU A 21 -2.67 -7.37 -5.42
C GLU A 21 -3.94 -6.62 -5.03
N LYS A 22 -4.86 -6.47 -5.97
CA LYS A 22 -6.14 -5.79 -5.74
C LYS A 22 -6.97 -6.49 -4.69
N ALA A 23 -7.03 -7.82 -4.73
CA ALA A 23 -7.76 -8.62 -3.75
C ALA A 23 -7.15 -8.46 -2.35
N ARG A 24 -5.83 -8.51 -2.25
CA ARG A 24 -5.11 -8.33 -0.97
C ARG A 24 -5.30 -6.93 -0.41
N ALA A 25 -5.20 -5.92 -1.26
CA ALA A 25 -5.44 -4.54 -0.87
C ALA A 25 -6.86 -4.34 -0.34
N ALA A 26 -7.85 -4.95 -0.98
CA ALA A 26 -9.23 -4.89 -0.53
C ALA A 26 -9.41 -5.52 0.85
N GLU A 27 -8.83 -6.70 1.10
CA GLU A 27 -8.82 -7.34 2.42
C GLU A 27 -8.28 -6.42 3.50
N LEU A 28 -7.12 -5.83 3.26
CA LEU A 28 -6.46 -4.97 4.24
C LEU A 28 -7.23 -3.69 4.50
N GLN A 29 -7.89 -3.14 3.49
CA GLN A 29 -8.74 -1.97 3.64
C GLN A 29 -10.00 -2.31 4.43
N GLN A 30 -10.63 -3.44 4.16
CA GLN A 30 -11.81 -3.90 4.89
C GLN A 30 -11.49 -4.19 6.35
N ALA A 31 -10.30 -4.69 6.63
CA ALA A 31 -9.82 -4.94 8.00
C ALA A 31 -9.46 -3.64 8.76
N GLY A 32 -9.35 -2.52 8.06
CA GLY A 32 -8.96 -1.24 8.65
C GLY A 32 -7.45 -1.03 8.77
N THR A 33 -6.66 -2.01 8.39
CA THR A 33 -5.19 -1.93 8.44
C THR A 33 -4.65 -0.97 7.38
N TRP A 34 -5.18 -1.05 6.18
CA TRP A 34 -4.87 -0.10 5.11
C TRP A 34 -5.98 0.96 5.10
N ARG A 35 -5.73 2.06 5.79
CA ARG A 35 -6.77 3.05 6.09
C ARG A 35 -7.12 3.94 4.92
N HIS A 36 -6.13 4.38 4.16
CA HIS A 36 -6.35 5.25 2.99
C HIS A 36 -5.46 4.83 1.85
N LEU A 37 -6.00 4.89 0.66
CA LEU A 37 -5.30 4.58 -0.58
C LEU A 37 -5.71 5.57 -1.65
N TRP A 38 -4.78 6.45 -2.04
CA TRP A 38 -5.03 7.46 -3.07
C TRP A 38 -4.04 7.32 -4.22
N ARG A 39 -4.55 7.40 -5.43
CA ARG A 39 -3.72 7.46 -6.64
C ARG A 39 -3.11 8.85 -6.75
N ILE A 40 -1.81 8.91 -7.10
CA ILE A 40 -1.20 10.18 -7.49
C ILE A 40 -1.59 10.42 -8.95
N ALA A 41 -2.28 11.52 -9.21
CA ALA A 41 -2.76 11.82 -10.56
C ALA A 41 -1.61 11.85 -11.58
N GLY A 42 -1.80 11.17 -12.69
CA GLY A 42 -0.82 11.11 -13.77
C GLY A 42 0.34 10.15 -13.56
N GLN A 43 0.35 9.39 -12.47
CA GLN A 43 1.44 8.46 -12.14
C GLN A 43 0.91 7.09 -11.80
N TYR A 44 1.74 6.06 -11.99
CA TYR A 44 1.45 4.71 -11.52
C TYR A 44 1.99 4.56 -10.10
N SER A 45 1.47 5.41 -9.21
CA SER A 45 1.92 5.57 -7.84
C SER A 45 0.75 5.84 -6.93
N ASN A 46 0.94 5.58 -5.63
CA ASN A 46 -0.08 5.86 -4.65
C ASN A 46 0.52 6.43 -3.36
N ILE A 47 -0.35 7.13 -2.62
CA ILE A 47 -0.09 7.48 -1.23
C ILE A 47 -1.03 6.65 -0.38
N SER A 48 -0.49 5.99 0.61
CA SER A 48 -1.21 5.06 1.46
C SER A 48 -0.99 5.40 2.93
N VAL A 49 -2.03 5.19 3.73
CA VAL A 49 -1.94 5.33 5.18
C VAL A 49 -2.31 3.98 5.79
N PHE A 50 -1.42 3.45 6.62
CA PHE A 50 -1.60 2.19 7.32
C PHE A 50 -1.74 2.42 8.82
N ASP A 51 -2.61 1.65 9.45
CA ASP A 51 -2.74 1.60 10.90
C ASP A 51 -2.15 0.27 11.37
N VAL A 52 -0.93 0.30 11.86
CA VAL A 52 -0.18 -0.88 12.30
C VAL A 52 0.47 -0.62 13.66
N ALA A 53 0.76 -1.70 14.38
CA ALA A 53 1.32 -1.60 15.72
C ALA A 53 2.81 -1.28 15.73
N SER A 54 3.54 -1.58 14.65
CA SER A 54 4.99 -1.42 14.58
C SER A 54 5.49 -1.34 13.14
N ASN A 55 6.73 -0.92 12.98
CA ASN A 55 7.40 -0.95 11.68
C ASN A 55 7.60 -2.39 11.19
N ASP A 56 7.82 -3.33 12.10
CA ASP A 56 7.97 -4.74 11.76
C ASP A 56 6.67 -5.28 11.14
N GLU A 57 5.54 -4.97 11.74
CA GLU A 57 4.23 -5.35 11.22
C GLU A 57 3.99 -4.74 9.83
N LEU A 58 4.34 -3.46 9.65
CA LEU A 58 4.21 -2.80 8.35
C LEU A 58 5.05 -3.51 7.29
N HIS A 59 6.30 -3.81 7.61
CA HIS A 59 7.20 -4.48 6.66
C HIS A 59 6.70 -5.87 6.29
N GLU A 60 6.28 -6.66 7.26
CA GLU A 60 5.71 -7.99 7.02
C GLU A 60 4.49 -7.90 6.11
N LEU A 61 3.59 -6.98 6.39
CA LEU A 61 2.37 -6.78 5.63
C LEU A 61 2.66 -6.36 4.19
N LEU A 62 3.54 -5.37 3.98
CA LEU A 62 3.93 -4.93 2.65
C LEU A 62 4.59 -6.06 1.85
N SER A 63 5.41 -6.88 2.52
CA SER A 63 6.09 -8.00 1.89
C SER A 63 5.14 -9.07 1.37
N THR A 64 3.89 -9.12 1.86
CA THR A 64 2.88 -10.06 1.35
C THR A 64 2.22 -9.59 0.07
N LEU A 65 2.41 -8.34 -0.34
CA LEU A 65 1.84 -7.82 -1.56
C LEU A 65 2.56 -8.40 -2.78
N PRO A 66 1.86 -9.00 -3.75
CA PRO A 66 2.51 -9.60 -4.92
C PRO A 66 3.38 -8.64 -5.73
N LEU A 67 3.03 -7.35 -5.74
CA LEU A 67 3.79 -6.34 -6.47
C LEU A 67 4.97 -5.77 -5.66
N PHE A 68 5.15 -6.21 -4.40
CA PHE A 68 6.21 -5.68 -3.54
C PHE A 68 7.60 -5.67 -4.19
N PRO A 69 8.05 -6.74 -4.89
CA PRO A 69 9.37 -6.74 -5.53
C PRO A 69 9.53 -5.69 -6.63
N PHE A 70 8.42 -5.15 -7.12
CA PHE A 70 8.39 -4.17 -8.20
C PHE A 70 8.04 -2.78 -7.72
N MET A 71 8.04 -2.56 -6.40
CA MET A 71 7.69 -1.29 -5.79
C MET A 71 8.91 -0.58 -5.25
N ARG A 72 8.91 0.73 -5.41
CA ARG A 72 9.73 1.63 -4.61
C ARG A 72 8.84 2.26 -3.55
N ILE A 73 9.19 2.08 -2.27
CA ILE A 73 8.37 2.51 -1.15
C ILE A 73 9.19 3.46 -0.26
N GLU A 74 8.62 4.62 0.02
CA GLU A 74 9.11 5.51 1.07
C GLU A 74 8.12 5.44 2.23
N VAL A 75 8.63 5.25 3.43
CA VAL A 75 7.82 5.16 4.64
C VAL A 75 8.04 6.39 5.51
N MET A 76 6.95 6.99 5.93
CA MET A 76 6.95 8.12 6.85
C MET A 76 6.19 7.71 8.10
N PRO A 77 6.87 7.38 9.21
CA PRO A 77 6.19 7.09 10.46
C PRO A 77 5.47 8.33 10.96
N MET A 78 4.21 8.15 11.34
CA MET A 78 3.37 9.26 11.81
C MET A 78 2.80 8.92 13.16
N LEU A 79 2.57 9.94 13.97
CA LEU A 79 1.80 9.83 15.19
C LEU A 79 0.76 10.94 15.19
N ARG A 80 -0.24 10.77 16.05
CA ARG A 80 -1.30 11.76 16.17
C ARG A 80 -0.73 13.09 16.67
N HIS A 81 -1.05 14.16 15.94
CA HIS A 81 -0.65 15.51 16.39
C HIS A 81 -1.48 15.92 17.62
N PRO A 82 -0.85 16.51 18.66
CA PRO A 82 -1.58 16.92 19.87
C PRO A 82 -2.71 17.92 19.62
N SER A 83 -2.62 18.68 18.53
CA SER A 83 -3.64 19.67 18.14
C SER A 83 -4.69 19.13 17.18
N SER A 84 -4.67 17.83 16.88
CA SER A 84 -5.69 17.21 16.03
C SER A 84 -7.03 17.23 16.76
N VAL A 85 -8.08 17.66 16.07
CA VAL A 85 -9.44 17.72 16.63
C VAL A 85 -10.24 16.45 16.34
N ARG A 86 -9.68 15.52 15.58
CA ARG A 86 -10.37 14.29 15.17
C ARG A 86 -9.78 13.09 15.90
N ASP A 87 -10.65 12.25 16.46
CA ASP A 87 -10.22 11.08 17.22
C ASP A 87 -10.07 9.82 16.37
N ASN A 88 -10.63 9.80 15.15
CA ASN A 88 -10.75 8.58 14.34
C ASN A 88 -10.47 8.79 12.86
N ASP A 89 -9.59 9.71 12.52
CA ASP A 89 -9.27 10.02 11.12
C ASP A 89 -8.15 9.16 10.50
N LEU A 90 -7.73 8.14 11.21
CA LEU A 90 -6.84 7.12 10.66
C LEU A 90 -7.56 6.19 9.72
#